data_3892c1b0607c21385e7217252e9e0b5e
#
_entry.id   3892c1b0607c21385e7217252e9e0b5e
#
_cell.length_a   1.000
_cell.length_b   1.000
_cell.length_c   1.000
_cell.angle_alpha   90.00
_cell.angle_beta   90.00
_cell.angle_gamma   90.00
#
_symmetry.space_group_name_H-M   'P 1'
#
loop_
_entity.id
_entity.type
_entity.pdbx_description
1 polymer ?
#
loop_
_entity_poly.entity_id
_entity_poly.type
_entity_poly.pdbx_seq_one_letter_code
_entity_poly.pdbx_strand_id
1 'polypeptide(L)'
;MTSRRRTGRTATVDRKTAESEISITLNLDGRGAAEIATGNGMLDHMLDALARHGALDITVKATGGTSMGWHHVEEDTAIVLGRCLDKALGDRKGIVRMGHAIVPLDESLALAAIDLGGRGYAVVDTGAPEYGGEMPADMVRHFLEAFAIEAKSNLHVQVLAGKNDHHRTEAIFKALARALRDAVAYDPRSGGSVPSTKGVIG
;
A
#
# COMPACT_ATOMS: atom_id res chain seq x y z
N MET A 1 7.32 -12.13 -32.33
CA MET A 1 6.89 -10.82 -31.80
C MET A 1 7.77 -10.52 -30.61
N THR A 2 8.74 -9.66 -30.73
CA THR A 2 9.68 -9.27 -29.68
C THR A 2 8.95 -8.37 -28.68
N SER A 3 8.68 -8.90 -27.48
CA SER A 3 8.20 -8.12 -26.34
C SER A 3 9.23 -7.03 -26.05
N ARG A 4 8.93 -5.78 -26.38
CA ARG A 4 9.67 -4.63 -25.83
C ARG A 4 9.60 -4.76 -24.31
N ARG A 5 10.73 -5.05 -23.65
CA ARG A 5 10.85 -4.86 -22.19
C ARG A 5 10.52 -3.38 -21.92
N ARG A 6 9.35 -3.13 -21.37
CA ARG A 6 9.05 -1.83 -20.79
C ARG A 6 10.05 -1.63 -19.64
N THR A 7 10.65 -0.46 -19.54
CA THR A 7 11.44 -0.06 -18.37
C THR A 7 10.57 -0.29 -17.14
N GLY A 8 11.11 -0.99 -16.14
CA GLY A 8 10.34 -1.37 -14.95
C GLY A 8 9.69 -0.15 -14.27
N ARG A 9 8.47 -0.33 -13.77
CA ARG A 9 7.72 0.70 -13.04
C ARG A 9 8.29 0.84 -11.63
N THR A 10 9.41 1.53 -11.53
CA THR A 10 10.14 1.75 -10.27
C THR A 10 10.19 3.22 -9.95
N ALA A 11 9.98 3.56 -8.69
CA ALA A 11 10.12 4.92 -8.19
C ALA A 11 10.85 4.93 -6.84
N THR A 12 11.61 6.00 -6.61
CA THR A 12 12.17 6.33 -5.31
C THR A 12 11.65 7.70 -4.88
N VAL A 13 11.25 7.80 -3.61
CA VAL A 13 10.82 9.04 -2.97
C VAL A 13 11.46 9.14 -1.60
N ASP A 14 11.99 10.31 -1.32
CA ASP A 14 12.56 10.68 -0.04
C ASP A 14 11.72 11.79 0.60
N ARG A 15 11.56 11.74 1.91
CA ARG A 15 10.90 12.77 2.72
C ARG A 15 11.69 12.97 3.99
N LYS A 16 11.99 14.22 4.28
CA LYS A 16 12.65 14.62 5.52
C LYS A 16 11.84 15.72 6.19
N THR A 17 11.53 15.52 7.46
CA THR A 17 10.89 16.49 8.36
C THR A 17 11.81 16.79 9.54
N ALA A 18 11.34 17.54 10.51
CA ALA A 18 12.06 17.70 11.79
C ALA A 18 12.01 16.44 12.67
N GLU A 19 11.08 15.52 12.39
CA GLU A 19 10.73 14.40 13.26
C GLU A 19 11.10 13.04 12.65
N SER A 20 11.19 12.95 11.32
CA SER A 20 11.47 11.72 10.60
C SER A 20 12.28 11.96 9.33
N GLU A 21 12.99 10.90 8.88
CA GLU A 21 13.62 10.83 7.57
C GLU A 21 13.29 9.49 6.95
N ILE A 22 12.55 9.49 5.83
CA ILE A 22 12.02 8.31 5.17
C ILE A 22 12.51 8.26 3.72
N SER A 23 13.02 7.12 3.30
CA SER A 23 13.37 6.83 1.91
C SER A 23 12.73 5.52 1.49
N ILE A 24 11.94 5.52 0.41
CA ILE A 24 11.31 4.31 -0.13
C ILE A 24 11.61 4.17 -1.60
N THR A 25 12.02 2.96 -1.99
CA THR A 25 12.05 2.51 -3.39
C THR A 25 11.01 1.42 -3.58
N LEU A 26 10.12 1.62 -4.55
CA LEU A 26 9.05 0.69 -4.91
C LEU A 26 9.16 0.29 -6.38
N ASN A 27 9.18 -1.03 -6.63
CA ASN A 27 9.09 -1.62 -7.97
C ASN A 27 7.78 -2.42 -8.10
N LEU A 28 6.90 -1.99 -9.01
CA LEU A 28 5.59 -2.63 -9.24
C LEU A 28 5.69 -3.93 -10.03
N ASP A 29 6.80 -4.15 -10.74
CA ASP A 29 7.07 -5.34 -11.55
C ASP A 29 8.02 -6.30 -10.82
N GLY A 30 7.94 -6.30 -9.48
CA GLY A 30 8.80 -7.06 -8.58
C GLY A 30 8.42 -8.54 -8.44
N ARG A 31 9.06 -9.18 -7.45
CA ARG A 31 8.84 -10.57 -7.07
C ARG A 31 8.55 -10.77 -5.58
N GLY A 32 8.34 -9.68 -4.86
CA GLY A 32 8.07 -9.67 -3.42
C GLY A 32 9.35 -9.61 -2.59
N ALA A 33 10.42 -9.00 -3.10
CA ALA A 33 11.63 -8.73 -2.32
C ALA A 33 11.40 -7.54 -1.38
N ALA A 34 11.81 -7.69 -0.12
CA ALA A 34 11.65 -6.67 0.90
C ALA A 34 12.99 -6.42 1.62
N GLU A 35 13.38 -5.14 1.70
CA GLU A 35 14.48 -4.65 2.52
C GLU A 35 13.94 -3.50 3.38
N ILE A 36 13.46 -3.81 4.57
CA ILE A 36 12.67 -2.87 5.37
C ILE A 36 13.36 -2.63 6.71
N ALA A 37 13.57 -1.38 7.05
CA ALA A 37 14.18 -0.92 8.28
C ALA A 37 13.52 0.39 8.73
N THR A 38 12.39 0.31 9.42
CA THR A 38 11.70 1.47 10.02
C THR A 38 12.05 1.67 11.49
N GLY A 39 12.59 0.63 12.12
CA GLY A 39 12.82 0.57 13.57
C GLY A 39 11.58 0.13 14.37
N ASN A 40 10.39 0.10 13.75
CA ASN A 40 9.16 -0.45 14.32
C ASN A 40 8.92 -1.85 13.75
N GLY A 41 9.09 -2.89 14.58
CA GLY A 41 9.00 -4.28 14.14
C GLY A 41 7.65 -4.68 13.56
N MET A 42 6.54 -4.11 14.08
CA MET A 42 5.20 -4.39 13.55
C MET A 42 5.01 -3.76 12.17
N LEU A 43 5.46 -2.51 11.98
CA LEU A 43 5.41 -1.86 10.68
C LEU A 43 6.29 -2.58 9.64
N ASP A 44 7.50 -3.00 10.05
CA ASP A 44 8.41 -3.77 9.20
C ASP A 44 7.74 -5.06 8.72
N HIS A 45 7.08 -5.78 9.64
CA HIS A 45 6.34 -7.00 9.31
C HIS A 45 5.16 -6.76 8.35
N MET A 46 4.39 -5.68 8.56
CA MET A 46 3.27 -5.34 7.68
C MET A 46 3.74 -4.97 6.27
N LEU A 47 4.84 -4.23 6.16
CA LEU A 47 5.42 -3.87 4.86
C LEU A 47 6.06 -5.07 4.15
N ASP A 48 6.67 -6.03 4.88
CA ASP A 48 7.13 -7.30 4.29
C ASP A 48 5.95 -8.12 3.75
N ALA A 49 4.85 -8.21 4.51
CA ALA A 49 3.64 -8.85 4.04
C ALA A 49 3.06 -8.17 2.78
N LEU A 50 3.08 -6.83 2.74
CA LEU A 50 2.66 -6.05 1.57
C LEU A 50 3.52 -6.36 0.35
N ALA A 51 4.85 -6.35 0.50
CA ALA A 51 5.79 -6.68 -0.58
C ALA A 51 5.56 -8.10 -1.10
N ARG A 52 5.59 -9.07 -0.22
CA ARG A 52 5.49 -10.49 -0.55
C ARG A 52 4.20 -10.86 -1.25
N HIS A 53 3.06 -10.51 -0.65
CA HIS A 53 1.74 -10.87 -1.19
C HIS A 53 1.32 -10.02 -2.38
N GLY A 54 1.86 -8.80 -2.47
CA GLY A 54 1.69 -7.90 -3.62
C GLY A 54 2.59 -8.22 -4.82
N ALA A 55 3.61 -9.09 -4.63
CA ALA A 55 4.70 -9.30 -5.59
C ALA A 55 5.40 -7.98 -5.99
N LEU A 56 5.49 -7.06 -5.03
CA LEU A 56 6.17 -5.78 -5.14
C LEU A 56 7.58 -5.91 -4.56
N ASP A 57 8.59 -5.25 -5.16
CA ASP A 57 9.87 -5.13 -4.45
C ASP A 57 9.87 -3.78 -3.72
N ILE A 58 10.12 -3.81 -2.41
CA ILE A 58 10.04 -2.64 -1.53
C ILE A 58 11.32 -2.52 -0.71
N THR A 59 12.00 -1.40 -0.83
CA THR A 59 13.10 -1.02 0.08
C THR A 59 12.65 0.18 0.90
N VAL A 60 12.70 0.09 2.23
CA VAL A 60 12.36 1.17 3.17
C VAL A 60 13.50 1.41 4.12
N LYS A 61 13.90 2.66 4.23
CA LYS A 61 14.78 3.14 5.30
C LYS A 61 14.08 4.30 5.99
N ALA A 62 13.86 4.16 7.28
CA ALA A 62 13.25 5.21 8.10
C ALA A 62 14.06 5.44 9.37
N THR A 63 14.14 6.69 9.80
CA THR A 63 14.70 7.11 11.06
C THR A 63 13.80 8.18 11.68
N GLY A 64 13.69 8.20 13.00
CA GLY A 64 12.91 9.19 13.75
C GLY A 64 12.18 8.60 14.95
N GLY A 65 11.44 9.41 15.61
CA GLY A 65 10.21 9.13 16.36
C GLY A 65 10.23 8.44 17.72
N THR A 66 11.35 8.00 18.26
CA THR A 66 11.32 7.18 19.49
C THR A 66 10.91 7.92 20.78
N SER A 67 11.07 9.24 20.84
CA SER A 67 10.68 10.02 22.02
C SER A 67 9.18 10.32 22.11
N MET A 68 8.48 10.29 20.97
CA MET A 68 7.03 10.55 20.86
C MET A 68 6.24 9.34 20.32
N GLY A 69 6.82 8.13 20.35
CA GLY A 69 6.25 6.94 19.76
C GLY A 69 6.52 6.86 18.25
N TRP A 70 5.81 5.96 17.58
CA TRP A 70 6.03 5.64 16.16
C TRP A 70 5.10 6.38 15.19
N HIS A 71 4.16 7.19 15.71
CA HIS A 71 3.12 7.85 14.91
C HIS A 71 3.66 8.54 13.65
N HIS A 72 4.66 9.43 13.83
CA HIS A 72 5.22 10.18 12.69
C HIS A 72 5.97 9.31 11.69
N VAL A 73 6.66 8.25 12.15
CA VAL A 73 7.34 7.30 11.26
C VAL A 73 6.32 6.49 10.47
N GLU A 74 5.24 6.03 11.10
CA GLU A 74 4.17 5.26 10.45
C GLU A 74 3.44 6.12 9.41
N GLU A 75 3.03 7.34 9.77
CA GLU A 75 2.35 8.28 8.87
C GLU A 75 3.25 8.68 7.69
N ASP A 76 4.49 9.13 7.97
CA ASP A 76 5.42 9.55 6.92
C ASP A 76 5.81 8.40 5.99
N THR A 77 5.89 7.15 6.51
CA THR A 77 6.09 5.95 5.69
C THR A 77 4.91 5.73 4.75
N ALA A 78 3.67 5.87 5.23
CA ALA A 78 2.46 5.75 4.40
C ALA A 78 2.41 6.82 3.29
N ILE A 79 2.72 8.07 3.63
CA ILE A 79 2.81 9.20 2.69
C ILE A 79 3.82 8.88 1.58
N VAL A 80 5.04 8.48 1.96
CA VAL A 80 6.11 8.22 0.99
C VAL A 80 5.80 7.00 0.12
N LEU A 81 5.23 5.94 0.70
CA LEU A 81 4.80 4.75 -0.04
C LEU A 81 3.70 5.08 -1.06
N GLY A 82 2.72 5.89 -0.67
CA GLY A 82 1.66 6.37 -1.58
C GLY A 82 2.23 7.17 -2.75
N ARG A 83 3.16 8.09 -2.49
CA ARG A 83 3.87 8.87 -3.52
C ARG A 83 4.72 7.99 -4.44
N CYS A 84 5.38 6.96 -3.90
CA CYS A 84 6.10 5.98 -4.69
C CYS A 84 5.16 5.24 -5.64
N LEU A 85 3.99 4.83 -5.17
CA LEU A 85 2.99 4.15 -5.99
C LEU A 85 2.50 5.07 -7.13
N ASP A 86 2.10 6.31 -6.84
CA ASP A 86 1.66 7.28 -7.86
C ASP A 86 2.74 7.52 -8.91
N LYS A 87 3.98 7.75 -8.46
CA LYS A 87 5.13 7.99 -9.34
C LYS A 87 5.49 6.77 -10.19
N ALA A 88 5.44 5.56 -9.63
CA ALA A 88 5.74 4.33 -10.36
C ALA A 88 4.65 3.97 -11.38
N LEU A 89 3.38 4.28 -11.10
CA LEU A 89 2.26 4.10 -12.02
C LEU A 89 2.34 5.03 -13.25
N GLY A 90 2.94 6.20 -13.11
CA GLY A 90 3.03 7.20 -14.18
C GLY A 90 1.65 7.56 -14.74
N ASP A 91 1.46 7.40 -16.05
CA ASP A 91 0.21 7.74 -16.75
C ASP A 91 -0.92 6.69 -16.61
N ARG A 92 -0.67 5.64 -15.84
CA ARG A 92 -1.63 4.55 -15.54
C ARG A 92 -2.23 3.87 -16.77
N LYS A 93 -1.55 3.94 -17.93
CA LYS A 93 -2.01 3.29 -19.15
C LYS A 93 -1.82 1.79 -19.13
N GLY A 94 -2.81 1.08 -19.63
CA GLY A 94 -2.76 -0.37 -19.82
C GLY A 94 -2.81 -1.19 -18.54
N ILE A 95 -3.07 -0.59 -17.37
CA ILE A 95 -3.27 -1.34 -16.12
C ILE A 95 -4.72 -1.81 -15.98
N VAL A 96 -4.93 -2.82 -15.14
CA VAL A 96 -6.28 -3.28 -14.74
C VAL A 96 -7.02 -2.18 -13.97
N ARG A 97 -6.31 -1.36 -13.19
CA ARG A 97 -6.76 -0.21 -12.43
C ARG A 97 -7.50 -0.54 -11.15
N MET A 98 -8.46 -1.46 -11.17
CA MET A 98 -9.24 -1.85 -10.01
C MET A 98 -8.83 -3.23 -9.54
N GLY A 99 -8.66 -3.43 -8.24
CA GLY A 99 -8.36 -4.72 -7.66
C GLY A 99 -9.06 -4.88 -6.31
N HIS A 100 -9.33 -6.12 -5.94
CA HIS A 100 -9.91 -6.43 -4.64
C HIS A 100 -9.46 -7.81 -4.17
N ALA A 101 -9.48 -7.99 -2.85
CA ALA A 101 -9.22 -9.29 -2.25
C ALA A 101 -9.96 -9.43 -0.92
N ILE A 102 -10.34 -10.66 -0.61
CA ILE A 102 -10.77 -11.09 0.72
C ILE A 102 -9.75 -12.10 1.21
N VAL A 103 -9.09 -11.81 2.33
CA VAL A 103 -7.96 -12.61 2.82
C VAL A 103 -8.18 -13.03 4.26
N PRO A 104 -8.13 -14.35 4.55
CA PRO A 104 -8.18 -14.87 5.90
C PRO A 104 -6.78 -14.91 6.55
N LEU A 105 -6.76 -14.80 7.85
CA LEU A 105 -5.65 -15.19 8.72
C LEU A 105 -6.26 -15.72 10.03
N ASP A 106 -6.15 -17.03 10.24
CA ASP A 106 -6.79 -17.76 11.34
C ASP A 106 -8.27 -17.36 11.49
N GLU A 107 -8.67 -16.74 12.60
CA GLU A 107 -10.05 -16.30 12.87
C GLU A 107 -10.39 -14.94 12.23
N SER A 108 -9.41 -14.26 11.65
CA SER A 108 -9.60 -12.95 11.05
C SER A 108 -9.86 -13.05 9.55
N LEU A 109 -10.69 -12.16 9.05
CA LEU A 109 -11.02 -12.04 7.63
C LEU A 109 -11.12 -10.57 7.25
N ALA A 110 -10.32 -10.12 6.31
CA ALA A 110 -10.32 -8.74 5.84
C ALA A 110 -10.59 -8.65 4.33
N LEU A 111 -11.33 -7.61 3.94
CA LEU A 111 -11.56 -7.19 2.56
C LEU A 111 -10.76 -5.92 2.28
N ALA A 112 -10.13 -5.84 1.11
CA ALA A 112 -9.62 -4.61 0.55
C ALA A 112 -10.05 -4.48 -0.92
N ALA A 113 -10.47 -3.26 -1.32
CA ALA A 113 -10.75 -2.91 -2.71
C ALA A 113 -10.09 -1.57 -3.03
N ILE A 114 -9.38 -1.50 -4.17
CA ILE A 114 -8.66 -0.30 -4.60
C ILE A 114 -9.01 0.07 -6.03
N ASP A 115 -9.18 1.39 -6.28
CA ASP A 115 -9.25 1.99 -7.62
C ASP A 115 -8.13 3.02 -7.77
N LEU A 116 -7.19 2.75 -8.67
CA LEU A 116 -6.07 3.65 -9.02
C LEU A 116 -6.56 4.78 -9.94
N GLY A 117 -7.65 5.43 -9.55
CA GLY A 117 -8.43 6.38 -10.35
C GLY A 117 -7.93 7.83 -10.34
N GLY A 118 -6.76 8.13 -9.72
CA GLY A 118 -6.17 9.49 -9.73
C GLY A 118 -6.71 10.43 -8.64
N ARG A 119 -7.60 9.96 -7.77
CA ARG A 119 -8.16 10.74 -6.65
C ARG A 119 -8.02 9.98 -5.35
N GLY A 120 -7.44 10.62 -4.33
CA GLY A 120 -7.26 10.04 -3.01
C GLY A 120 -8.57 10.04 -2.22
N TYR A 121 -8.99 8.88 -1.74
CA TYR A 121 -10.10 8.70 -0.80
C TYR A 121 -9.99 7.36 -0.10
N ALA A 122 -10.26 7.30 1.19
CA ALA A 122 -10.26 6.04 1.92
C ALA A 122 -11.51 5.87 2.78
N VAL A 123 -11.97 4.64 2.88
CA VAL A 123 -12.96 4.18 3.86
C VAL A 123 -12.37 2.96 4.55
N VAL A 124 -12.05 3.09 5.83
CA VAL A 124 -11.33 2.07 6.58
C VAL A 124 -12.10 1.70 7.85
N ASP A 125 -12.53 0.44 7.90
CA ASP A 125 -13.10 -0.19 9.09
C ASP A 125 -12.16 -1.34 9.52
N THR A 126 -11.42 -1.11 10.60
CA THR A 126 -10.46 -2.08 11.15
C THR A 126 -11.13 -3.14 12.01
N GLY A 127 -12.42 -3.02 12.31
CA GLY A 127 -13.17 -3.93 13.17
C GLY A 127 -12.66 -4.01 14.62
N ALA A 128 -11.85 -3.05 15.05
CA ALA A 128 -11.20 -3.01 16.35
C ALA A 128 -11.49 -1.70 17.10
N PRO A 129 -11.43 -1.69 18.44
CA PRO A 129 -11.37 -0.46 19.21
C PRO A 129 -10.14 0.36 18.79
N GLU A 130 -10.27 1.68 18.88
CA GLU A 130 -9.23 2.61 18.37
C GLU A 130 -7.88 2.52 19.08
N TYR A 131 -7.81 1.91 20.27
CA TYR A 131 -6.62 1.87 21.10
C TYR A 131 -6.24 0.45 21.50
N GLY A 132 -5.00 0.03 21.22
CA GLY A 132 -4.41 -1.24 21.64
C GLY A 132 -3.49 -1.86 20.57
N GLY A 133 -2.65 -2.81 21.01
CA GLY A 133 -1.72 -3.52 20.14
C GLY A 133 -0.42 -2.79 19.81
N GLU A 134 0.45 -3.44 19.05
CA GLU A 134 1.77 -2.92 18.65
C GLU A 134 1.66 -1.87 17.52
N MET A 135 0.60 -1.93 16.72
CA MET A 135 0.16 -0.89 15.80
C MET A 135 -1.34 -0.70 16.04
N PRO A 136 -1.75 0.32 16.81
CA PRO A 136 -3.15 0.55 17.17
C PRO A 136 -4.06 0.71 15.94
N ALA A 137 -5.33 0.34 16.09
CA ALA A 137 -6.29 0.34 14.97
C ALA A 137 -6.50 1.73 14.34
N ASP A 138 -6.40 2.79 15.14
CA ASP A 138 -6.41 4.18 14.66
C ASP A 138 -5.17 4.49 13.81
N MET A 139 -4.00 3.94 14.16
CA MET A 139 -2.79 4.08 13.35
C MET A 139 -2.84 3.26 12.07
N VAL A 140 -3.42 2.04 12.09
CA VAL A 140 -3.67 1.27 10.87
C VAL A 140 -4.58 2.04 9.93
N ARG A 141 -5.68 2.62 10.46
CA ARG A 141 -6.59 3.46 9.68
C ARG A 141 -5.86 4.67 9.11
N HIS A 142 -5.14 5.41 9.94
CA HIS A 142 -4.40 6.61 9.55
C HIS A 142 -3.34 6.33 8.48
N PHE A 143 -2.59 5.22 8.62
CA PHE A 143 -1.63 4.75 7.61
C PHE A 143 -2.33 4.53 6.25
N LEU A 144 -3.44 3.80 6.23
CA LEU A 144 -4.18 3.47 5.00
C LEU A 144 -4.81 4.71 4.36
N GLU A 145 -5.31 5.66 5.15
CA GLU A 145 -5.85 6.94 4.69
C GLU A 145 -4.74 7.80 4.05
N ALA A 146 -3.61 7.98 4.74
CA ALA A 146 -2.47 8.73 4.22
C ALA A 146 -1.91 8.10 2.92
N PHE A 147 -1.76 6.77 2.91
CA PHE A 147 -1.35 6.03 1.72
C PHE A 147 -2.31 6.25 0.54
N ALA A 148 -3.62 6.12 0.75
CA ALA A 148 -4.62 6.25 -0.32
C ALA A 148 -4.66 7.66 -0.91
N ILE A 149 -4.54 8.69 -0.07
CA ILE A 149 -4.50 10.09 -0.48
C ILE A 149 -3.29 10.34 -1.38
N GLU A 150 -2.11 9.96 -0.93
CA GLU A 150 -0.85 10.22 -1.64
C GLU A 150 -0.66 9.32 -2.87
N ALA A 151 -1.22 8.11 -2.86
CA ALA A 151 -1.30 7.23 -4.03
C ALA A 151 -2.35 7.69 -5.05
N LYS A 152 -3.14 8.71 -4.74
CA LYS A 152 -4.28 9.16 -5.54
C LYS A 152 -5.17 8.00 -5.95
N SER A 153 -5.54 7.19 -4.97
CA SER A 153 -6.38 6.00 -5.12
C SER A 153 -7.60 6.06 -4.21
N ASN A 154 -8.68 5.39 -4.63
CA ASN A 154 -9.77 5.12 -3.71
C ASN A 154 -9.51 3.76 -3.06
N LEU A 155 -9.51 3.72 -1.74
CA LEU A 155 -9.25 2.51 -0.96
C LEU A 155 -10.41 2.25 -0.01
N HIS A 156 -10.99 1.06 -0.08
CA HIS A 156 -11.95 0.56 0.89
C HIS A 156 -11.36 -0.65 1.59
N VAL A 157 -11.37 -0.63 2.91
CA VAL A 157 -10.92 -1.74 3.77
C VAL A 157 -11.98 -2.02 4.81
N GLN A 158 -12.29 -3.30 5.00
CA GLN A 158 -13.22 -3.75 6.02
C GLN A 158 -12.77 -5.08 6.64
N VAL A 159 -12.69 -5.13 7.95
CA VAL A 159 -12.54 -6.39 8.69
C VAL A 159 -13.92 -7.01 8.85
N LEU A 160 -14.10 -8.19 8.28
CA LEU A 160 -15.36 -8.95 8.27
C LEU A 160 -15.50 -9.85 9.48
N ALA A 161 -14.37 -10.32 10.04
CA ALA A 161 -14.27 -11.14 11.24
C ALA A 161 -12.88 -10.99 11.86
N GLY A 162 -12.74 -11.27 13.15
CA GLY A 162 -11.46 -11.29 13.86
C GLY A 162 -11.60 -10.83 15.30
N LYS A 163 -10.68 -11.33 16.15
CA LYS A 163 -10.60 -10.96 17.57
C LYS A 163 -9.19 -10.50 17.95
N ASN A 164 -8.15 -11.06 17.32
CA ASN A 164 -6.77 -10.73 17.58
C ASN A 164 -6.35 -9.52 16.72
N ASP A 165 -5.82 -8.47 17.36
CA ASP A 165 -5.45 -7.23 16.67
C ASP A 165 -4.34 -7.43 15.64
N HIS A 166 -3.34 -8.27 15.95
CA HIS A 166 -2.27 -8.62 15.03
C HIS A 166 -2.84 -9.32 13.78
N HIS A 167 -3.70 -10.35 13.98
CA HIS A 167 -4.31 -11.09 12.87
C HIS A 167 -5.19 -10.20 11.99
N ARG A 168 -5.97 -9.28 12.59
CA ARG A 168 -6.77 -8.30 11.82
C ARG A 168 -5.89 -7.40 10.98
N THR A 169 -4.85 -6.81 11.59
CA THR A 169 -3.93 -5.91 10.91
C THR A 169 -3.18 -6.61 9.78
N GLU A 170 -2.65 -7.80 10.03
CA GLU A 170 -1.94 -8.55 9.00
C GLU A 170 -2.88 -9.00 7.87
N ALA A 171 -4.11 -9.42 8.17
CA ALA A 171 -5.12 -9.75 7.16
C ALA A 171 -5.45 -8.53 6.28
N ILE A 172 -5.54 -7.31 6.85
CA ILE A 172 -5.73 -6.05 6.12
C ILE A 172 -4.58 -5.82 5.13
N PHE A 173 -3.33 -5.88 5.59
CA PHE A 173 -2.17 -5.63 4.73
C PHE A 173 -2.03 -6.69 3.63
N LYS A 174 -2.33 -7.96 3.91
CA LYS A 174 -2.38 -9.03 2.90
C LYS A 174 -3.50 -8.80 1.87
N ALA A 175 -4.68 -8.37 2.32
CA ALA A 175 -5.79 -8.05 1.42
C ALA A 175 -5.44 -6.86 0.51
N LEU A 176 -4.88 -5.78 1.07
CA LEU A 176 -4.38 -4.65 0.31
C LEU A 176 -3.30 -5.07 -0.70
N ALA A 177 -2.34 -5.88 -0.28
CA ALA A 177 -1.28 -6.41 -1.14
C ALA A 177 -1.84 -7.13 -2.37
N ARG A 178 -2.80 -8.03 -2.16
CA ARG A 178 -3.47 -8.77 -3.23
C ARG A 178 -4.28 -7.87 -4.15
N ALA A 179 -5.03 -6.93 -3.57
CA ALA A 179 -5.80 -5.94 -4.33
C ALA A 179 -4.87 -5.06 -5.19
N LEU A 180 -3.75 -4.59 -4.65
CA LEU A 180 -2.74 -3.83 -5.39
C LEU A 180 -2.12 -4.64 -6.52
N ARG A 181 -1.73 -5.90 -6.26
CA ARG A 181 -1.17 -6.80 -7.29
C ARG A 181 -2.06 -6.89 -8.51
N ASP A 182 -3.36 -7.03 -8.30
CA ASP A 182 -4.33 -7.12 -9.39
C ASP A 182 -4.52 -5.75 -10.07
N ALA A 183 -4.66 -4.67 -9.30
CA ALA A 183 -4.89 -3.32 -9.83
C ALA A 183 -3.72 -2.80 -10.69
N VAL A 184 -2.47 -3.06 -10.28
CA VAL A 184 -1.28 -2.62 -11.02
C VAL A 184 -0.92 -3.51 -12.20
N ALA A 185 -1.51 -4.71 -12.30
CA ALA A 185 -1.24 -5.64 -13.40
C ALA A 185 -1.60 -5.00 -14.76
N TYR A 186 -0.88 -5.35 -15.80
CA TYR A 186 -1.26 -4.96 -17.16
C TYR A 186 -2.44 -5.79 -17.65
N ASP A 187 -3.46 -5.12 -18.20
CA ASP A 187 -4.52 -5.79 -18.96
C ASP A 187 -4.09 -5.95 -20.42
N PRO A 188 -3.81 -7.18 -20.89
CA PRO A 188 -3.37 -7.42 -22.27
C PRO A 188 -4.44 -7.03 -23.31
N ARG A 189 -5.71 -6.91 -22.91
CA ARG A 189 -6.82 -6.54 -23.77
C ARG A 189 -7.00 -5.03 -23.94
N SER A 190 -6.40 -4.22 -23.04
CA SER A 190 -6.54 -2.76 -23.05
C SER A 190 -5.81 -2.08 -24.23
N GLY A 191 -4.89 -2.80 -24.89
CA GLY A 191 -4.06 -2.24 -25.96
C GLY A 191 -3.18 -1.07 -25.51
N GLY A 192 -2.97 -0.90 -24.18
CA GLY A 192 -2.23 0.21 -23.61
C GLY A 192 -3.06 1.50 -23.47
N SER A 193 -4.39 1.42 -23.64
CA SER A 193 -5.27 2.57 -23.42
C SER A 193 -5.38 2.95 -21.94
N VAL A 194 -5.81 4.18 -21.68
CA VAL A 194 -6.18 4.63 -20.32
C VAL A 194 -7.49 3.93 -19.92
N PRO A 195 -7.55 3.21 -18.78
CA PRO A 195 -8.76 2.50 -18.35
C PRO A 195 -9.79 3.48 -17.72
N SER A 196 -10.27 4.40 -18.54
CA SER A 196 -11.25 5.44 -18.12
C SER A 196 -12.14 5.82 -19.29
N THR A 197 -13.46 5.88 -19.07
CA THR A 197 -14.43 6.39 -20.05
C THR A 197 -14.23 7.85 -20.39
N LYS A 198 -13.50 8.60 -19.53
CA LYS A 198 -13.17 10.01 -19.74
C LYS A 198 -11.90 10.20 -20.58
N GLY A 199 -11.16 9.10 -20.90
CA GLY A 199 -9.89 9.14 -21.62
C GLY A 199 -8.69 9.67 -20.81
N VAL A 200 -8.92 10.06 -19.55
CA VAL A 200 -7.90 10.54 -18.60
C VAL A 200 -8.14 9.94 -17.21
N ILE A 201 -7.07 9.90 -16.40
CA ILE A 201 -7.10 9.58 -14.98
C ILE A 201 -6.51 10.79 -14.24
N GLY A 202 -7.25 11.33 -13.27
CA GLY A 202 -6.91 12.52 -12.51
C GLY A 202 -8.11 13.40 -12.30
#